data_0b155f7ba5f289b379955c43a493bca5
#
_entry.id   0b155f7ba5f289b379955c43a493bca5
#
_cell.length_a   1.000
_cell.length_b   1.000
_cell.length_c   1.000
_cell.angle_alpha   90.00
_cell.angle_beta   90.00
_cell.angle_gamma   90.00
#
_symmetry.space_group_name_H-M   'P 1'
#
loop_
_entity.id
_entity.type
_entity.pdbx_description
1 polymer ?
#
loop_
_entity_poly.entity_id
_entity_poly.type
_entity_poly.pdbx_seq_one_letter_code
_entity_poly.pdbx_strand_id
1 'polypeptide(L)'
;LFASVCAAYAIERLRYKGSRYVGLAIFLGYLVPPSILFIPLAAIVFQLGLFDGNLALILTYPTFLIPFCTWLLMGYFRTIPYELEECALIDGATRLQILTKITLPLSLPGLISAGIFAFTLSWNEFIYALTFISSSENKTIPVGAITELVNGDVYHWGALMAAALTGSVPV
;
A
#
# COMPACT_ATOMS: atom_id res chain seq x y z
N LEU A 1 3.32 -4.98 0.21
CA LEU A 1 4.71 -5.00 -0.27
C LEU A 1 5.06 -6.25 -1.06
N PHE A 2 4.83 -7.46 -0.55
CA PHE A 2 5.19 -8.70 -1.26
C PHE A 2 4.61 -8.76 -2.68
N ALA A 3 3.30 -8.52 -2.84
CA ALA A 3 2.67 -8.49 -4.16
C ALA A 3 3.28 -7.41 -5.07
N SER A 4 3.58 -6.23 -4.52
CA SER A 4 4.19 -5.12 -5.26
C SER A 4 5.61 -5.43 -5.72
N VAL A 5 6.40 -6.12 -4.89
CA VAL A 5 7.75 -6.60 -5.27
C VAL A 5 7.68 -7.57 -6.44
N CYS A 6 6.81 -8.59 -6.35
CA CYS A 6 6.65 -9.57 -7.42
C CYS A 6 6.17 -8.91 -8.72
N ALA A 7 5.20 -7.99 -8.63
CA ALA A 7 4.69 -7.26 -9.78
C ALA A 7 5.77 -6.36 -10.42
N ALA A 8 6.47 -5.56 -9.60
CA ALA A 8 7.53 -4.67 -10.07
C ALA A 8 8.68 -5.46 -10.74
N TYR A 9 9.09 -6.58 -10.14
CA TYR A 9 10.12 -7.44 -10.71
C TYR A 9 9.67 -8.06 -12.04
N ALA A 10 8.45 -8.59 -12.09
CA ALA A 10 7.91 -9.18 -13.32
C ALA A 10 7.83 -8.15 -14.45
N ILE A 11 7.36 -6.95 -14.19
CA ILE A 11 7.18 -5.90 -15.20
C ILE A 11 8.52 -5.35 -15.67
N GLU A 12 9.43 -5.05 -14.76
CA GLU A 12 10.66 -4.33 -15.06
C GLU A 12 11.80 -5.25 -15.51
N ARG A 13 11.91 -6.45 -14.91
CA ARG A 13 13.05 -7.34 -15.09
C ARG A 13 12.78 -8.50 -16.04
N LEU A 14 11.59 -9.11 -16.01
CA LEU A 14 11.29 -10.22 -16.90
C LEU A 14 10.96 -9.76 -18.34
N ARG A 15 10.62 -8.49 -18.54
CA ARG A 15 10.39 -7.85 -19.87
C ARG A 15 9.56 -8.70 -20.84
N TYR A 16 8.51 -9.36 -20.32
CA TYR A 16 7.62 -10.16 -21.16
C TYR A 16 6.81 -9.27 -22.12
N LYS A 17 6.29 -9.88 -23.19
CA LYS A 17 5.45 -9.15 -24.15
C LYS A 17 4.25 -8.52 -23.46
N GLY A 18 4.15 -7.19 -23.52
CA GLY A 18 3.07 -6.45 -22.87
C GLY A 18 3.40 -5.89 -21.48
N SER A 19 4.56 -6.17 -20.89
CA SER A 19 4.96 -5.67 -19.56
C SER A 19 4.81 -4.13 -19.42
N ARG A 20 5.15 -3.39 -20.48
CA ARG A 20 5.00 -1.93 -20.53
C ARG A 20 3.54 -1.49 -20.38
N TYR A 21 2.61 -2.19 -21.03
CA TYR A 21 1.18 -1.87 -20.93
C TYR A 21 0.61 -2.21 -19.55
N VAL A 22 1.07 -3.33 -18.95
CA VAL A 22 0.71 -3.70 -17.59
C VAL A 22 1.25 -2.66 -16.59
N GLY A 23 2.49 -2.23 -16.73
CA GLY A 23 3.06 -1.17 -15.91
C GLY A 23 2.29 0.14 -16.04
N LEU A 24 1.90 0.51 -17.27
CA LEU A 24 1.07 1.69 -17.51
C LEU A 24 -0.33 1.54 -16.89
N ALA A 25 -0.96 0.37 -17.01
CA ALA A 25 -2.27 0.10 -16.41
C ALA A 25 -2.25 0.21 -14.88
N ILE A 26 -1.18 -0.29 -14.23
CA ILE A 26 -0.97 -0.16 -12.78
C ILE A 26 -0.80 1.32 -12.41
N PHE A 27 -0.03 2.08 -13.18
CA PHE A 27 0.14 3.52 -12.97
C PHE A 27 -1.19 4.27 -13.13
N LEU A 28 -1.98 3.96 -14.16
CA LEU A 28 -3.31 4.54 -14.35
C LEU A 28 -4.26 4.18 -13.20
N GLY A 29 -4.17 2.94 -12.69
CA GLY A 29 -4.90 2.53 -11.49
C GLY A 29 -4.55 3.36 -10.26
N TYR A 30 -3.28 3.74 -10.10
CA TYR A 30 -2.83 4.63 -9.03
C TYR A 30 -3.43 6.05 -9.14
N LEU A 31 -3.69 6.54 -10.36
CA LEU A 31 -4.27 7.86 -10.59
C LEU A 31 -5.75 7.95 -10.19
N VAL A 32 -6.42 6.81 -9.99
CA VAL A 32 -7.83 6.82 -9.53
C VAL A 32 -7.85 7.22 -8.05
N PRO A 33 -8.52 8.34 -7.70
CA PRO A 33 -8.56 8.79 -6.30
C PRO A 33 -9.24 7.75 -5.40
N PRO A 34 -8.64 7.40 -4.24
CA PRO A 34 -9.28 6.52 -3.25
C PRO A 34 -10.68 6.98 -2.85
N SER A 35 -10.91 8.32 -2.83
CA SER A 35 -12.19 8.94 -2.56
C SER A 35 -13.30 8.66 -3.59
N ILE A 36 -12.98 8.06 -4.72
CA ILE A 36 -13.98 7.58 -5.71
C ILE A 36 -14.14 6.06 -5.57
N LEU A 37 -13.04 5.35 -5.32
CA LEU A 37 -13.03 3.89 -5.23
C LEU A 37 -13.80 3.35 -4.02
N PHE A 38 -13.95 4.12 -2.93
CA PHE A 38 -14.63 3.61 -1.74
C PHE A 38 -16.10 3.25 -2.01
N ILE A 39 -16.79 3.94 -2.93
CA ILE A 39 -18.19 3.68 -3.24
C ILE A 39 -18.42 2.25 -3.78
N PRO A 40 -17.77 1.82 -4.90
CA PRO A 40 -17.91 0.44 -5.36
C PRO A 40 -17.33 -0.58 -4.40
N LEU A 41 -16.26 -0.25 -3.67
CA LEU A 41 -15.68 -1.14 -2.68
C LEU A 41 -16.61 -1.36 -1.48
N ALA A 42 -17.37 -0.35 -1.05
CA ALA A 42 -18.37 -0.49 -0.01
C ALA A 42 -19.43 -1.55 -0.40
N ALA A 43 -19.91 -1.53 -1.63
CA ALA A 43 -20.86 -2.53 -2.11
C ALA A 43 -20.27 -3.95 -2.03
N ILE A 44 -19.01 -4.13 -2.40
CA ILE A 44 -18.32 -5.43 -2.32
C ILE A 44 -18.12 -5.86 -0.85
N VAL A 45 -17.67 -4.96 0.01
CA VAL A 45 -17.47 -5.23 1.45
C VAL A 45 -18.79 -5.66 2.12
N PHE A 46 -19.90 -4.98 1.79
CA PHE A 46 -21.23 -5.33 2.28
C PHE A 46 -21.67 -6.70 1.77
N GLN A 47 -21.53 -6.99 0.47
CA GLN A 47 -21.92 -8.29 -0.11
C GLN A 47 -21.14 -9.46 0.47
N LEU A 48 -19.86 -9.24 0.84
CA LEU A 48 -19.00 -10.24 1.45
C LEU A 48 -19.22 -10.38 2.98
N GLY A 49 -20.07 -9.55 3.58
CA GLY A 49 -20.31 -9.55 5.02
C GLY A 49 -19.11 -9.16 5.87
N LEU A 50 -18.18 -8.37 5.31
CA LEU A 50 -16.94 -7.96 5.97
C LEU A 50 -17.05 -6.61 6.68
N PHE A 51 -18.23 -5.99 6.65
CA PHE A 51 -18.48 -4.69 7.27
C PHE A 51 -18.20 -4.75 8.77
N ASP A 52 -17.67 -3.64 9.31
CA ASP A 52 -17.29 -3.48 10.72
C ASP A 52 -16.17 -4.43 11.20
N GLY A 53 -15.41 -4.98 10.29
CA GLY A 53 -14.26 -5.83 10.59
C GLY A 53 -12.95 -5.31 9.98
N ASN A 54 -11.83 -5.53 10.67
CA ASN A 54 -10.50 -5.17 10.19
C ASN A 54 -10.15 -5.81 8.82
N LEU A 55 -10.80 -6.94 8.49
CA LEU A 55 -10.63 -7.59 7.19
C LEU A 55 -11.10 -6.71 6.03
N ALA A 56 -12.10 -5.86 6.23
CA ALA A 56 -12.53 -4.90 5.21
C ALA A 56 -11.37 -3.98 4.81
N LEU A 57 -10.63 -3.44 5.79
CA LEU A 57 -9.47 -2.57 5.54
C LEU A 57 -8.31 -3.34 4.92
N ILE A 58 -7.99 -4.52 5.44
CA ILE A 58 -6.91 -5.38 4.94
C ILE A 58 -7.11 -5.73 3.46
N LEU A 59 -8.35 -5.95 3.02
CA LEU A 59 -8.67 -6.32 1.64
C LEU A 59 -8.81 -5.10 0.71
N THR A 60 -9.20 -3.94 1.24
CA THR A 60 -9.43 -2.75 0.42
C THR A 60 -8.19 -1.86 0.28
N TYR A 61 -7.33 -1.73 1.31
CA TYR A 61 -6.09 -0.95 1.24
C TYR A 61 -5.13 -1.35 0.12
N PRO A 62 -4.98 -2.63 -0.26
CA PRO A 62 -4.19 -3.03 -1.42
C PRO A 62 -4.58 -2.35 -2.73
N THR A 63 -5.82 -1.86 -2.87
CA THR A 63 -6.30 -1.22 -4.11
C THR A 63 -5.50 0.04 -4.48
N PHE A 64 -5.03 0.80 -3.50
CA PHE A 64 -4.19 1.97 -3.72
C PHE A 64 -2.72 1.74 -3.34
N LEU A 65 -2.44 0.86 -2.36
CA LEU A 65 -1.07 0.58 -1.92
C LEU A 65 -0.27 -0.25 -2.94
N ILE A 66 -0.89 -1.28 -3.55
CA ILE A 66 -0.18 -2.11 -4.53
C ILE A 66 0.27 -1.30 -5.75
N PRO A 67 -0.59 -0.52 -6.41
CA PRO A 67 -0.18 0.30 -7.54
C PRO A 67 0.96 1.27 -7.19
N PHE A 68 0.83 1.98 -6.07
CA PHE A 68 1.84 2.93 -5.60
C PHE A 68 3.19 2.26 -5.35
N CYS A 69 3.21 1.22 -4.50
CA CYS A 69 4.46 0.52 -4.16
C CYS A 69 5.08 -0.16 -5.38
N THR A 70 4.28 -0.71 -6.29
CA THR A 70 4.77 -1.33 -7.53
C THR A 70 5.48 -0.30 -8.39
N TRP A 71 4.87 0.86 -8.59
CA TRP A 71 5.45 1.93 -9.39
C TRP A 71 6.76 2.45 -8.79
N LEU A 72 6.79 2.66 -7.48
CA LEU A 72 7.99 3.11 -6.77
C LEU A 72 9.12 2.07 -6.88
N LEU A 73 8.81 0.79 -6.67
CA LEU A 73 9.79 -0.29 -6.75
C LEU A 73 10.31 -0.52 -8.17
N MET A 74 9.49 -0.33 -9.21
CA MET A 74 9.95 -0.35 -10.60
C MET A 74 11.04 0.69 -10.84
N GLY A 75 10.87 1.91 -10.28
CA GLY A 75 11.90 2.95 -10.33
C GLY A 75 13.23 2.50 -9.71
N TYR A 76 13.17 1.87 -8.54
CA TYR A 76 14.36 1.33 -7.88
C TYR A 76 14.99 0.17 -8.65
N PHE A 77 14.20 -0.76 -9.13
CA PHE A 77 14.73 -1.90 -9.89
C PHE A 77 15.46 -1.46 -11.16
N ARG A 78 15.05 -0.36 -11.80
CA ARG A 78 15.75 0.23 -12.96
C ARG A 78 17.18 0.65 -12.66
N THR A 79 17.49 1.04 -11.43
CA THR A 79 18.84 1.50 -11.05
C THR A 79 19.85 0.36 -10.91
N ILE A 80 19.38 -0.89 -10.80
CA ILE A 80 20.25 -2.06 -10.68
C ILE A 80 20.74 -2.46 -12.06
N PRO A 81 22.05 -2.59 -12.31
CA PRO A 81 22.60 -3.03 -13.59
C PRO A 81 22.07 -4.43 -13.99
N TYR A 82 21.68 -4.57 -15.26
CA TYR A 82 21.17 -5.85 -15.78
C TYR A 82 22.24 -6.93 -15.81
N GLU A 83 23.47 -6.53 -15.99
CA GLU A 83 24.66 -7.40 -16.10
C GLU A 83 24.77 -8.32 -14.87
N LEU A 84 24.36 -7.87 -13.69
CA LEU A 84 24.38 -8.71 -12.48
C LEU A 84 23.40 -9.88 -12.57
N GLU A 85 22.24 -9.67 -13.19
CA GLU A 85 21.25 -10.73 -13.40
C GLU A 85 21.69 -11.67 -14.53
N GLU A 86 22.32 -11.13 -15.58
CA GLU A 86 22.83 -11.91 -16.71
C GLU A 86 23.99 -12.82 -16.26
N CYS A 87 24.94 -12.33 -15.49
CA CYS A 87 26.00 -13.15 -14.90
C CYS A 87 25.42 -14.29 -14.06
N ALA A 88 24.45 -14.00 -13.21
CA ALA A 88 23.81 -15.03 -12.38
C ALA A 88 23.05 -16.08 -13.23
N LEU A 89 22.47 -15.69 -14.37
CA LEU A 89 21.84 -16.64 -15.28
C LEU A 89 22.87 -17.56 -15.93
N ILE A 90 24.04 -17.05 -16.30
CA ILE A 90 25.15 -17.84 -16.84
C ILE A 90 25.65 -18.85 -15.80
N ASP A 91 25.68 -18.45 -14.51
CA ASP A 91 26.02 -19.31 -13.38
C ASP A 91 24.90 -20.33 -13.04
N GLY A 92 23.80 -20.35 -13.78
CA GLY A 92 22.69 -21.31 -13.62
C GLY A 92 21.68 -20.92 -12.54
N ALA A 93 21.67 -19.68 -12.07
CA ALA A 93 20.67 -19.22 -11.10
C ALA A 93 19.27 -19.13 -11.74
N THR A 94 18.26 -19.57 -10.99
CA THR A 94 16.86 -19.40 -11.38
C THR A 94 16.39 -17.95 -11.17
N ARG A 95 15.34 -17.53 -11.86
CA ARG A 95 14.77 -16.17 -11.70
C ARG A 95 14.38 -15.86 -10.25
N LEU A 96 13.88 -16.83 -9.50
CA LEU A 96 13.55 -16.66 -8.10
C LEU A 96 14.81 -16.46 -7.24
N GLN A 97 15.89 -17.18 -7.55
CA GLN A 97 17.18 -16.99 -6.86
C GLN A 97 17.77 -15.62 -7.18
N ILE A 98 17.67 -15.14 -8.41
CA ILE A 98 18.09 -13.78 -8.78
C ILE A 98 17.29 -12.74 -8.00
N LEU A 99 15.96 -12.86 -7.98
CA LEU A 99 15.11 -11.96 -7.20
C LEU A 99 15.53 -11.93 -5.73
N THR A 100 15.65 -13.10 -5.10
CA THR A 100 15.85 -13.18 -3.64
C THR A 100 17.29 -12.91 -3.19
N LYS A 101 18.30 -13.30 -4.01
CA LYS A 101 19.70 -13.20 -3.62
C LYS A 101 20.44 -11.99 -4.21
N ILE A 102 19.91 -11.37 -5.27
CA ILE A 102 20.56 -10.25 -5.95
C ILE A 102 19.66 -9.02 -5.91
N THR A 103 18.48 -9.08 -6.56
CA THR A 103 17.64 -7.90 -6.76
C THR A 103 17.10 -7.34 -5.43
N LEU A 104 16.54 -8.18 -4.56
CA LEU A 104 15.98 -7.74 -3.28
C LEU A 104 17.04 -7.15 -2.34
N PRO A 105 18.21 -7.78 -2.09
CA PRO A 105 19.24 -7.19 -1.25
C PRO A 105 19.76 -5.85 -1.78
N LEU A 106 19.98 -5.74 -3.09
CA LEU A 106 20.43 -4.49 -3.71
C LEU A 106 19.35 -3.40 -3.69
N SER A 107 18.06 -3.79 -3.67
CA SER A 107 16.93 -2.86 -3.60
C SER A 107 16.51 -2.54 -2.17
N LEU A 108 17.22 -2.99 -1.16
CA LEU A 108 16.81 -2.82 0.25
C LEU A 108 16.44 -1.38 0.61
N PRO A 109 17.18 -0.33 0.19
CA PRO A 109 16.78 1.05 0.44
C PRO A 109 15.41 1.40 -0.19
N GLY A 110 15.14 0.91 -1.39
CA GLY A 110 13.85 1.09 -2.07
C GLY A 110 12.71 0.34 -1.38
N LEU A 111 13.00 -0.87 -0.88
CA LEU A 111 12.02 -1.65 -0.12
C LEU A 111 11.66 -0.99 1.20
N ILE A 112 12.64 -0.44 1.92
CA ILE A 112 12.43 0.31 3.15
C ILE A 112 11.59 1.55 2.86
N SER A 113 11.94 2.32 1.83
CA SER A 113 11.18 3.50 1.43
C SER A 113 9.73 3.15 1.08
N ALA A 114 9.51 2.11 0.26
CA ALA A 114 8.18 1.64 -0.08
C ALA A 114 7.39 1.18 1.15
N GLY A 115 8.07 0.54 2.11
CA GLY A 115 7.49 0.11 3.38
C GLY A 115 7.03 1.27 4.24
N ILE A 116 7.88 2.29 4.40
CA ILE A 116 7.57 3.49 5.16
C ILE A 116 6.37 4.22 4.53
N PHE A 117 6.40 4.43 3.21
CA PHE A 117 5.28 5.07 2.52
C PHE A 117 3.98 4.27 2.63
N ALA A 118 4.04 2.93 2.44
CA ALA A 118 2.86 2.08 2.58
C ALA A 118 2.28 2.14 4.00
N PHE A 119 3.15 2.13 5.01
CA PHE A 119 2.75 2.28 6.41
C PHE A 119 2.09 3.64 6.64
N THR A 120 2.75 4.73 6.25
CA THR A 120 2.24 6.10 6.43
C THR A 120 0.91 6.30 5.73
N LEU A 121 0.76 5.82 4.49
CA LEU A 121 -0.50 5.94 3.73
C LEU A 121 -1.63 5.15 4.38
N SER A 122 -1.37 3.93 4.86
CA SER A 122 -2.39 3.12 5.53
C SER A 122 -2.70 3.61 6.93
N TRP A 123 -1.72 4.15 7.66
CA TRP A 123 -1.90 4.70 9.00
C TRP A 123 -2.77 5.95 8.99
N ASN A 124 -2.59 6.83 8.02
CA ASN A 124 -3.35 8.07 7.87
C ASN A 124 -4.64 7.92 7.05
N GLU A 125 -4.96 6.68 6.60
CA GLU A 125 -6.16 6.46 5.82
C GLU A 125 -7.41 6.71 6.68
N PHE A 126 -8.35 7.49 6.13
CA PHE A 126 -9.52 7.95 6.86
C PHE A 126 -10.83 7.51 6.19
N ILE A 127 -10.93 7.60 4.86
CA ILE A 127 -12.20 7.47 4.14
C ILE A 127 -12.72 6.03 4.19
N TYR A 128 -11.85 5.05 3.92
CA TYR A 128 -12.24 3.64 3.96
C TYR A 128 -12.52 3.20 5.40
N ALA A 129 -11.68 3.62 6.34
CA ALA A 129 -11.89 3.30 7.74
C ALA A 129 -13.20 3.90 8.28
N LEU A 130 -13.51 5.15 7.94
CA LEU A 130 -14.78 5.79 8.31
C LEU A 130 -15.98 5.09 7.69
N THR A 131 -15.83 4.59 6.46
CA THR A 131 -16.94 3.97 5.71
C THR A 131 -17.20 2.52 6.12
N PHE A 132 -16.13 1.77 6.42
CA PHE A 132 -16.23 0.31 6.61
C PHE A 132 -16.26 -0.11 8.09
N ILE A 133 -15.88 0.78 9.01
CA ILE A 133 -15.84 0.48 10.45
C ILE A 133 -16.85 1.38 11.18
N SER A 134 -17.75 0.75 11.92
CA SER A 134 -18.78 1.44 12.69
C SER A 134 -18.54 1.35 14.21
N SER A 135 -18.10 0.19 14.71
CA SER A 135 -17.91 -0.03 16.16
C SER A 135 -16.70 0.75 16.69
N SER A 136 -16.85 1.38 17.84
CA SER A 136 -15.79 2.17 18.49
C SER A 136 -14.53 1.35 18.76
N GLU A 137 -14.65 0.05 19.00
CA GLU A 137 -13.53 -0.85 19.29
C GLU A 137 -12.62 -1.11 18.08
N ASN A 138 -13.14 -1.02 16.87
CA ASN A 138 -12.42 -1.31 15.63
C ASN A 138 -11.95 -0.06 14.88
N LYS A 139 -12.31 1.14 15.36
CA LYS A 139 -11.95 2.41 14.70
C LYS A 139 -10.44 2.61 14.67
N THR A 140 -9.95 3.08 13.54
CA THR A 140 -8.57 3.57 13.43
C THR A 140 -8.41 4.89 14.20
N ILE A 141 -7.17 5.22 14.60
CA ILE A 141 -6.90 6.44 15.38
C ILE A 141 -7.43 7.70 14.68
N PRO A 142 -7.21 7.93 13.36
CA PRO A 142 -7.76 9.11 12.69
C PRO A 142 -9.29 9.19 12.73
N VAL A 143 -9.97 8.06 12.56
CA VAL A 143 -11.45 8.03 12.60
C VAL A 143 -11.96 8.21 14.02
N GLY A 144 -11.41 7.48 14.98
CA GLY A 144 -11.81 7.56 16.38
C GLY A 144 -11.62 8.97 16.95
N ALA A 145 -10.49 9.62 16.63
CA ALA A 145 -10.22 10.98 17.07
C ALA A 145 -11.33 11.98 16.64
N ILE A 146 -11.81 11.86 15.41
CA ILE A 146 -12.85 12.76 14.90
C ILE A 146 -14.23 12.34 15.40
N THR A 147 -14.58 11.06 15.32
CA THR A 147 -15.95 10.61 15.61
C THR A 147 -16.28 10.52 17.09
N GLU A 148 -15.28 10.35 17.96
CA GLU A 148 -15.51 10.21 19.41
C GLU A 148 -15.22 11.51 20.20
N LEU A 149 -14.33 12.36 19.69
CA LEU A 149 -13.87 13.55 20.41
C LEU A 149 -14.49 14.86 19.88
N VAL A 150 -15.23 14.81 18.78
CA VAL A 150 -15.98 15.93 18.21
C VAL A 150 -17.46 15.58 18.24
N ASN A 151 -18.22 16.24 19.12
CA ASN A 151 -19.65 16.03 19.26
C ASN A 151 -20.41 17.33 18.92
N GLY A 152 -20.84 17.47 17.67
CA GLY A 152 -21.46 18.70 17.18
C GLY A 152 -20.51 19.89 17.29
N ASP A 153 -20.91 20.93 18.03
CA ASP A 153 -20.08 22.13 18.26
C ASP A 153 -19.15 22.01 19.49
N VAL A 154 -19.15 20.86 20.16
CA VAL A 154 -18.30 20.64 21.36
C VAL A 154 -17.02 19.94 20.95
N TYR A 155 -15.89 20.61 21.12
CA TYR A 155 -14.56 20.11 20.82
C TYR A 155 -13.78 19.83 22.11
N HIS A 156 -13.44 18.59 22.36
CA HIS A 156 -12.57 18.21 23.47
C HIS A 156 -11.10 18.45 23.10
N TRP A 157 -10.68 19.73 23.01
CA TRP A 157 -9.37 20.14 22.48
C TRP A 157 -8.19 19.42 23.13
N GLY A 158 -8.20 19.24 24.44
CA GLY A 158 -7.13 18.51 25.14
C GLY A 158 -7.00 17.05 24.67
N ALA A 159 -8.13 16.36 24.56
CA ALA A 159 -8.16 14.97 24.08
C ALA A 159 -7.81 14.88 22.59
N LEU A 160 -8.28 15.83 21.76
CA LEU A 160 -7.94 15.90 20.34
C LEU A 160 -6.44 16.11 20.12
N MET A 161 -5.80 17.00 20.87
CA MET A 161 -4.36 17.22 20.81
C MET A 161 -3.58 15.98 21.27
N ALA A 162 -4.03 15.30 22.33
CA ALA A 162 -3.43 14.05 22.78
C ALA A 162 -3.58 12.94 21.72
N ALA A 163 -4.76 12.81 21.10
CA ALA A 163 -4.97 11.85 20.01
C ALA A 163 -4.10 12.15 18.79
N ALA A 164 -3.97 13.42 18.39
CA ALA A 164 -3.12 13.86 17.32
C ALA A 164 -1.63 13.55 17.59
N LEU A 165 -1.15 13.82 18.80
CA LEU A 165 0.21 13.46 19.21
C LEU A 165 0.43 11.95 19.18
N THR A 166 -0.49 11.19 19.76
CA THR A 166 -0.41 9.72 19.77
C THR A 166 -0.43 9.15 18.34
N GLY A 167 -1.26 9.71 17.46
CA GLY A 167 -1.35 9.31 16.07
C GLY A 167 -0.11 9.67 15.25
N SER A 168 0.64 10.70 15.61
CA SER A 168 1.84 11.13 14.87
C SER A 168 3.14 10.44 15.31
N VAL A 169 3.17 9.83 16.51
CA VAL A 169 4.39 9.16 17.03
C VAL A 169 4.91 8.00 16.14
N PRO A 170 4.06 7.15 15.53
CA PRO A 170 4.54 6.04 14.69
C PRO A 170 4.99 6.47 13.28
N VAL A 171 4.67 7.70 12.85
CA VAL A 171 4.93 8.23 11.51
C VAL A 171 6.14 9.15 11.51
#